data_d8f56248c5b51f9e461ac6c666447127
#
_entry.id   d8f56248c5b51f9e461ac6c666447127
#
_cell.length_a   1.000
_cell.length_b   1.000
_cell.length_c   1.000
_cell.angle_alpha   90.00
_cell.angle_beta   90.00
_cell.angle_gamma   90.00
#
_symmetry.space_group_name_H-M   'P 1'
#
loop_
_entity.id
_entity.type
_entity.pdbx_description
1 polymer ?
#
loop_
_entity_poly.entity_id
_entity_poly.type
_entity_poly.pdbx_seq_one_letter_code
_entity_poly.pdbx_strand_id
1 'polypeptide(L)'
;MNDTVLILIRHGETLWNTQLRMQGSLDSDLTPEGESQIKALGEWMKEVPFDYLYCSDTTRAHKTAEAIRKFTGHNLNLDKRLREKNLGIFEGLTSEEARERYPETFQQFKTAGASYVIDQGESTQQLLERSLDAIEEIMDLHPHKVTVVVTHGGVVRVLMKYVLGIPLDSPTQFLISNTGIFRLVWREKWIVAEMGGVPHLEKVNNYSV
;
A
#
# COMPACT_ATOMS: atom_id res chain seq x y z
N MET A 1 17.35 17.81 -15.86
CA MET A 1 17.02 16.35 -15.93
C MET A 1 15.73 16.18 -15.13
N ASN A 2 14.70 15.61 -15.73
CA ASN A 2 13.45 15.36 -15.01
C ASN A 2 13.63 14.09 -14.16
N ASP A 3 13.27 14.17 -12.88
CA ASP A 3 13.34 13.03 -11.95
C ASP A 3 12.32 11.95 -12.36
N THR A 4 12.57 10.69 -12.04
CA THR A 4 11.53 9.66 -12.03
C THR A 4 10.88 9.66 -10.64
N VAL A 5 9.55 9.82 -10.59
CA VAL A 5 8.81 9.96 -9.33
C VAL A 5 7.78 8.84 -9.18
N LEU A 6 7.80 8.18 -8.04
CA LEU A 6 6.83 7.18 -7.64
C LEU A 6 5.97 7.72 -6.48
N ILE A 7 4.66 7.71 -6.67
CA ILE A 7 3.68 8.06 -5.62
C ILE A 7 2.93 6.79 -5.24
N LEU A 8 3.22 6.25 -4.07
CA LEU A 8 2.51 5.10 -3.51
C LEU A 8 1.32 5.59 -2.68
N ILE A 9 0.16 4.97 -2.87
CA ILE A 9 -1.07 5.31 -2.14
C ILE A 9 -1.68 4.02 -1.58
N ARG A 10 -1.95 3.98 -0.28
CA ARG A 10 -2.71 2.89 0.32
C ARG A 10 -4.20 3.04 -0.03
N HIS A 11 -4.89 1.93 -0.27
CA HIS A 11 -6.34 1.90 -0.52
C HIS A 11 -7.16 2.57 0.59
N GLY A 12 -8.40 2.96 0.30
CA GLY A 12 -9.37 3.50 1.25
C GLY A 12 -9.75 2.51 2.36
N GLU A 13 -10.32 3.02 3.46
CA GLU A 13 -10.71 2.21 4.61
C GLU A 13 -11.76 1.15 4.23
N THR A 14 -11.56 -0.08 4.71
CA THR A 14 -12.47 -1.21 4.54
C THR A 14 -13.06 -1.66 5.87
N LEU A 15 -14.16 -2.42 5.82
CA LEU A 15 -14.78 -3.01 7.01
C LEU A 15 -13.77 -3.85 7.81
N TRP A 16 -12.88 -4.60 7.15
CA TRP A 16 -11.88 -5.38 7.85
C TRP A 16 -10.77 -4.54 8.46
N ASN A 17 -10.50 -3.33 7.96
CA ASN A 17 -9.61 -2.39 8.65
C ASN A 17 -10.19 -1.98 10.01
N THR A 18 -11.48 -1.63 10.07
CA THR A 18 -12.15 -1.23 11.33
C THR A 18 -12.28 -2.40 12.32
N GLN A 19 -12.38 -3.62 11.81
CA GLN A 19 -12.46 -4.85 12.60
C GLN A 19 -11.07 -5.42 12.98
N LEU A 20 -9.97 -4.79 12.54
CA LEU A 20 -8.60 -5.27 12.72
C LEU A 20 -8.36 -6.68 12.17
N ARG A 21 -9.09 -7.07 11.11
CA ARG A 21 -8.92 -8.35 10.43
C ARG A 21 -7.82 -8.29 9.39
N MET A 22 -7.02 -9.32 9.33
CA MET A 22 -5.96 -9.50 8.33
C MET A 22 -6.58 -9.81 6.98
N GLN A 23 -6.44 -8.90 6.02
CA GLN A 23 -7.09 -9.04 4.72
C GLN A 23 -6.29 -9.92 3.76
N GLY A 24 -4.99 -9.64 3.65
CA GLY A 24 -4.13 -10.32 2.67
C GLY A 24 -4.68 -10.20 1.25
N SER A 25 -4.83 -11.36 0.59
CA SER A 25 -5.38 -11.50 -0.77
C SER A 25 -6.91 -11.41 -0.82
N LEU A 26 -7.58 -11.61 0.31
CA LEU A 26 -9.03 -11.47 0.41
C LEU A 26 -9.44 -10.00 0.44
N ASP A 27 -10.69 -9.74 0.11
CA ASP A 27 -11.26 -8.40 0.08
C ASP A 27 -12.41 -8.24 1.10
N SER A 28 -12.61 -7.00 1.54
CA SER A 28 -13.82 -6.56 2.20
C SER A 28 -14.23 -5.20 1.62
N ASP A 29 -15.52 -4.88 1.72
CA ASP A 29 -16.04 -3.63 1.19
C ASP A 29 -15.44 -2.41 1.90
N LEU A 30 -15.40 -1.28 1.18
CA LEU A 30 -15.08 0.00 1.77
C LEU A 30 -16.15 0.38 2.82
N THR A 31 -15.72 1.06 3.86
CA THR A 31 -16.66 1.71 4.80
C THR A 31 -17.23 2.99 4.17
N PRO A 32 -18.31 3.57 4.71
CA PRO A 32 -18.76 4.91 4.30
C PRO A 32 -17.67 5.97 4.43
N GLU A 33 -16.81 5.86 5.45
CA GLU A 33 -15.62 6.69 5.61
C GLU A 33 -14.61 6.43 4.49
N GLY A 34 -14.35 5.16 4.15
CA GLY A 34 -13.47 4.78 3.05
C GLY A 34 -13.94 5.33 1.70
N GLU A 35 -15.25 5.30 1.42
CA GLU A 35 -15.83 5.91 0.21
C GLU A 35 -15.61 7.45 0.21
N SER A 36 -15.74 8.10 1.36
CA SER A 36 -15.45 9.54 1.51
C SER A 36 -13.97 9.83 1.29
N GLN A 37 -13.07 9.02 1.86
CA GLN A 37 -11.61 9.15 1.71
C GLN A 37 -11.19 9.05 0.25
N ILE A 38 -11.64 8.02 -0.49
CA ILE A 38 -11.24 7.84 -1.89
C ILE A 38 -11.81 8.93 -2.79
N LYS A 39 -13.00 9.46 -2.48
CA LYS A 39 -13.57 10.60 -3.20
C LYS A 39 -12.72 11.85 -3.01
N ALA A 40 -12.38 12.19 -1.75
CA ALA A 40 -11.52 13.34 -1.43
C ALA A 40 -10.13 13.20 -2.07
N LEU A 41 -9.56 11.96 -2.06
CA LEU A 41 -8.31 11.65 -2.73
C LEU A 41 -8.40 11.93 -4.24
N GLY A 42 -9.46 11.45 -4.91
CA GLY A 42 -9.66 11.67 -6.35
C GLY A 42 -9.78 13.15 -6.70
N GLU A 43 -10.54 13.92 -5.91
CA GLU A 43 -10.69 15.36 -6.07
C GLU A 43 -9.35 16.09 -5.91
N TRP A 44 -8.55 15.72 -4.90
CA TRP A 44 -7.23 16.30 -4.65
C TRP A 44 -6.23 15.93 -5.75
N MET A 45 -6.22 14.67 -6.20
CA MET A 45 -5.32 14.19 -7.26
C MET A 45 -5.52 14.90 -8.59
N LYS A 46 -6.66 15.55 -8.84
CA LYS A 46 -6.89 16.38 -10.01
C LYS A 46 -5.89 17.53 -10.13
N GLU A 47 -5.42 18.05 -9.00
CA GLU A 47 -4.46 19.15 -8.94
C GLU A 47 -2.98 18.68 -8.88
N VAL A 48 -2.77 17.36 -8.78
CA VAL A 48 -1.43 16.76 -8.73
C VAL A 48 -1.03 16.29 -10.13
N PRO A 49 0.00 16.85 -10.75
CA PRO A 49 0.45 16.39 -12.05
C PRO A 49 1.11 15.01 -11.93
N PHE A 50 0.64 14.04 -12.72
CA PHE A 50 1.26 12.73 -12.89
C PHE A 50 0.95 12.18 -14.29
N ASP A 51 1.72 11.18 -14.75
CA ASP A 51 1.65 10.68 -16.12
C ASP A 51 0.93 9.31 -16.20
N TYR A 52 1.11 8.44 -15.19
CA TYR A 52 0.61 7.06 -15.22
C TYR A 52 -0.05 6.66 -13.90
N LEU A 53 -1.09 5.82 -14.02
CA LEU A 53 -1.83 5.28 -12.88
C LEU A 53 -1.81 3.74 -12.93
N TYR A 54 -1.22 3.13 -11.91
CA TYR A 54 -1.21 1.70 -11.69
C TYR A 54 -1.95 1.35 -10.40
N CYS A 55 -2.48 0.14 -10.30
CA CYS A 55 -2.98 -0.35 -9.02
C CYS A 55 -2.92 -1.88 -8.91
N SER A 56 -2.95 -2.33 -7.64
CA SER A 56 -3.30 -3.70 -7.31
C SER A 56 -4.69 -4.05 -7.86
N ASP A 57 -4.86 -5.27 -8.34
CA ASP A 57 -6.12 -5.78 -8.90
C ASP A 57 -7.15 -6.22 -7.83
N THR A 58 -6.86 -6.02 -6.53
CA THR A 58 -7.84 -6.24 -5.46
C THR A 58 -8.94 -5.18 -5.50
N THR A 59 -10.17 -5.55 -5.11
CA THR A 59 -11.35 -4.68 -5.21
C THR A 59 -11.17 -3.34 -4.48
N ARG A 60 -10.61 -3.35 -3.26
CA ARG A 60 -10.37 -2.12 -2.47
C ARG A 60 -9.37 -1.16 -3.10
N ALA A 61 -8.28 -1.69 -3.67
CA ALA A 61 -7.29 -0.88 -4.37
C ALA A 61 -7.84 -0.37 -5.71
N HIS A 62 -8.56 -1.23 -6.44
CA HIS A 62 -9.19 -0.88 -7.70
C HIS A 62 -10.23 0.24 -7.51
N LYS A 63 -11.13 0.15 -6.53
CA LYS A 63 -12.11 1.22 -6.20
C LYS A 63 -11.40 2.54 -5.89
N THR A 64 -10.30 2.49 -5.16
CA THR A 64 -9.50 3.68 -4.83
C THR A 64 -8.88 4.31 -6.09
N ALA A 65 -8.29 3.50 -6.96
CA ALA A 65 -7.70 3.96 -8.22
C ALA A 65 -8.77 4.47 -9.21
N GLU A 66 -9.95 3.83 -9.25
CA GLU A 66 -11.10 4.30 -10.03
C GLU A 66 -11.60 5.67 -9.58
N ALA A 67 -11.57 5.95 -8.28
CA ALA A 67 -11.89 7.29 -7.80
C ALA A 67 -10.90 8.33 -8.33
N ILE A 68 -9.59 8.03 -8.32
CA ILE A 68 -8.57 8.91 -8.93
C ILE A 68 -8.84 9.06 -10.43
N ARG A 69 -9.00 7.94 -11.17
CA ARG A 69 -9.25 7.92 -12.62
C ARG A 69 -10.44 8.79 -12.99
N LYS A 70 -11.53 8.74 -12.23
CA LYS A 70 -12.75 9.50 -12.47
C LYS A 70 -12.53 11.01 -12.53
N PHE A 71 -11.62 11.53 -11.71
CA PHE A 71 -11.33 12.97 -11.65
C PHE A 71 -10.19 13.40 -12.57
N THR A 72 -9.27 12.47 -12.90
CA THR A 72 -8.05 12.81 -13.64
C THR A 72 -8.05 12.35 -15.10
N GLY A 73 -8.91 11.39 -15.46
CA GLY A 73 -9.01 10.84 -16.82
C GLY A 73 -7.90 9.87 -17.23
N HIS A 74 -6.98 9.50 -16.33
CA HIS A 74 -5.88 8.60 -16.65
C HIS A 74 -6.35 7.17 -16.94
N ASN A 75 -5.63 6.47 -17.81
CA ASN A 75 -5.80 5.02 -17.98
C ASN A 75 -5.33 4.30 -16.72
N LEU A 76 -6.09 3.28 -16.31
CA LEU A 76 -5.77 2.46 -15.15
C LEU A 76 -5.10 1.15 -15.58
N ASN A 77 -3.89 0.90 -15.08
CA ASN A 77 -3.12 -0.31 -15.33
C ASN A 77 -3.15 -1.20 -14.08
N LEU A 78 -3.52 -2.46 -14.24
CA LEU A 78 -3.60 -3.42 -13.14
C LEU A 78 -2.34 -4.29 -13.08
N ASP A 79 -1.79 -4.47 -11.89
CA ASP A 79 -0.68 -5.40 -11.66
C ASP A 79 -0.90 -6.20 -10.37
N LYS A 80 -1.02 -7.53 -10.51
CA LYS A 80 -1.20 -8.46 -9.40
C LYS A 80 0.00 -8.51 -8.44
N ARG A 81 1.19 -8.13 -8.89
CA ARG A 81 2.39 -8.06 -8.05
C ARG A 81 2.31 -6.96 -7.00
N LEU A 82 1.35 -6.01 -7.15
CA LEU A 82 1.08 -4.94 -6.20
C LEU A 82 0.06 -5.34 -5.10
N ARG A 83 -0.41 -6.59 -5.05
CA ARG A 83 -1.31 -7.10 -4.01
C ARG A 83 -0.68 -7.04 -2.62
N GLU A 84 -1.54 -6.99 -1.58
CA GLU A 84 -1.13 -7.13 -0.18
C GLU A 84 -0.43 -8.48 0.05
N LYS A 85 0.33 -8.57 1.15
CA LYS A 85 0.93 -9.82 1.61
C LYS A 85 -0.14 -10.91 1.70
N ASN A 86 0.09 -12.03 1.01
CA ASN A 86 -0.74 -13.21 1.21
C ASN A 86 -0.49 -13.77 2.62
N LEU A 87 -1.51 -13.67 3.47
CA LEU A 87 -1.44 -14.09 4.88
C LEU A 87 -1.94 -15.52 5.10
N GLY A 88 -2.27 -16.25 4.02
CA GLY A 88 -2.63 -17.66 4.05
C GLY A 88 -3.73 -17.95 5.06
N ILE A 89 -3.46 -18.91 5.96
CA ILE A 89 -4.44 -19.33 6.99
C ILE A 89 -4.90 -18.24 7.96
N PHE A 90 -4.24 -17.07 7.97
CA PHE A 90 -4.64 -15.95 8.83
C PHE A 90 -5.60 -14.98 8.15
N GLU A 91 -5.86 -15.11 6.85
CA GLU A 91 -6.75 -14.22 6.13
C GLU A 91 -8.18 -14.27 6.70
N GLY A 92 -8.78 -13.11 6.91
CA GLY A 92 -10.09 -12.94 7.54
C GLY A 92 -10.12 -13.00 9.07
N LEU A 93 -9.01 -13.38 9.71
CA LEU A 93 -8.91 -13.46 11.18
C LEU A 93 -8.38 -12.16 11.79
N THR A 94 -8.80 -11.85 13.00
CA THR A 94 -8.08 -10.90 13.87
C THR A 94 -6.81 -11.56 14.41
N SER A 95 -5.89 -10.75 14.97
CA SER A 95 -4.70 -11.30 15.62
C SER A 95 -5.03 -12.19 16.85
N GLU A 96 -6.14 -11.93 17.52
CA GLU A 96 -6.63 -12.74 18.65
C GLU A 96 -7.16 -14.09 18.15
N GLU A 97 -8.06 -14.09 17.18
CA GLU A 97 -8.59 -15.31 16.54
C GLU A 97 -7.47 -16.18 15.95
N ALA A 98 -6.46 -15.55 15.31
CA ALA A 98 -5.32 -16.27 14.75
C ALA A 98 -4.46 -16.93 15.85
N ARG A 99 -4.24 -16.23 16.96
CA ARG A 99 -3.51 -16.79 18.11
C ARG A 99 -4.25 -17.95 18.76
N GLU A 100 -5.57 -17.87 18.86
CA GLU A 100 -6.40 -18.93 19.44
C GLU A 100 -6.45 -20.16 18.55
N ARG A 101 -6.64 -19.98 17.22
CA ARG A 101 -6.80 -21.09 16.27
C ARG A 101 -5.47 -21.75 15.90
N TYR A 102 -4.39 -20.97 15.81
CA TYR A 102 -3.08 -21.39 15.29
C TYR A 102 -1.94 -20.88 16.19
N PRO A 103 -1.90 -21.21 17.48
CA PRO A 103 -0.99 -20.59 18.47
C PRO A 103 0.49 -20.68 18.08
N GLU A 104 0.95 -21.86 17.66
CA GLU A 104 2.34 -22.11 17.28
C GLU A 104 2.71 -21.37 16.00
N THR A 105 1.89 -21.47 14.97
CA THR A 105 2.10 -20.79 13.68
C THR A 105 2.06 -19.28 13.84
N PHE A 106 1.16 -18.75 14.68
CA PHE A 106 1.08 -17.33 14.96
C PHE A 106 2.31 -16.82 15.73
N GLN A 107 2.81 -17.60 16.66
CA GLN A 107 4.06 -17.27 17.36
C GLN A 107 5.23 -17.23 16.37
N GLN A 108 5.37 -18.23 15.51
CA GLN A 108 6.40 -18.25 14.46
C GLN A 108 6.27 -17.04 13.52
N PHE A 109 5.07 -16.73 13.07
CA PHE A 109 4.80 -15.54 12.24
C PHE A 109 5.29 -14.24 12.89
N LYS A 110 5.24 -14.14 14.23
CA LYS A 110 5.70 -12.96 14.98
C LYS A 110 7.21 -12.92 15.23
N THR A 111 7.90 -14.08 15.25
CA THR A 111 9.27 -14.19 15.75
C THR A 111 10.29 -14.75 14.77
N ALA A 112 9.85 -15.46 13.72
CA ALA A 112 10.75 -16.20 12.82
C ALA A 112 11.41 -15.34 11.71
N GLY A 113 11.09 -14.04 11.67
CA GLY A 113 11.71 -13.10 10.73
C GLY A 113 11.07 -13.02 9.34
N ALA A 114 11.68 -12.20 8.47
CA ALA A 114 11.10 -11.83 7.19
C ALA A 114 11.02 -12.97 6.16
N SER A 115 11.83 -14.01 6.31
CA SER A 115 11.84 -15.18 5.44
C SER A 115 10.79 -16.23 5.78
N TYR A 116 10.10 -16.08 6.93
CA TYR A 116 9.07 -17.04 7.34
C TYR A 116 7.86 -17.00 6.39
N VAL A 117 7.55 -18.17 5.79
CA VAL A 117 6.39 -18.35 4.92
C VAL A 117 5.21 -18.85 5.76
N ILE A 118 4.11 -18.11 5.74
CA ILE A 118 2.86 -18.52 6.39
C ILE A 118 2.25 -19.68 5.57
N ASP A 119 1.66 -20.66 6.24
CA ASP A 119 0.96 -21.73 5.55
C ASP A 119 -0.09 -21.16 4.57
N GLN A 120 -0.04 -21.61 3.30
CA GLN A 120 -0.81 -21.11 2.15
C GLN A 120 -0.60 -19.62 1.83
N GLY A 121 0.41 -18.99 2.41
CA GLY A 121 0.72 -17.57 2.23
C GLY A 121 2.11 -17.32 1.66
N GLU A 122 2.65 -16.15 1.94
CA GLU A 122 3.99 -15.73 1.54
C GLU A 122 4.80 -15.15 2.70
N SER A 123 6.11 -15.08 2.54
CA SER A 123 6.99 -14.38 3.48
C SER A 123 7.00 -12.86 3.23
N THR A 124 7.53 -12.10 4.19
CA THR A 124 7.76 -10.65 3.99
C THR A 124 8.84 -10.38 2.94
N GLN A 125 9.81 -11.30 2.81
CA GLN A 125 10.85 -11.25 1.80
C GLN A 125 10.26 -11.43 0.39
N GLN A 126 9.40 -12.42 0.18
CA GLN A 126 8.71 -12.65 -1.10
C GLN A 126 7.79 -11.47 -1.48
N LEU A 127 7.12 -10.86 -0.49
CA LEU A 127 6.35 -9.63 -0.72
C LEU A 127 7.24 -8.51 -1.25
N LEU A 128 8.43 -8.29 -0.63
CA LEU A 128 9.36 -7.27 -1.10
C LEU A 128 9.84 -7.56 -2.52
N GLU A 129 10.30 -8.78 -2.80
CA GLU A 129 10.83 -9.17 -4.10
C GLU A 129 9.82 -8.91 -5.22
N ARG A 130 8.59 -9.44 -5.12
CA ARG A 130 7.57 -9.21 -6.17
C ARG A 130 7.13 -7.75 -6.30
N SER A 131 7.17 -7.00 -5.18
CA SER A 131 6.82 -5.58 -5.22
C SER A 131 7.92 -4.76 -5.89
N LEU A 132 9.20 -5.09 -5.66
CA LEU A 132 10.33 -4.46 -6.34
C LEU A 132 10.31 -4.77 -7.84
N ASP A 133 10.11 -6.03 -8.24
CA ASP A 133 9.99 -6.43 -9.64
C ASP A 133 8.92 -5.59 -10.38
N ALA A 134 7.77 -5.35 -9.72
CA ALA A 134 6.72 -4.53 -10.31
C ALA A 134 7.13 -3.05 -10.43
N ILE A 135 7.71 -2.48 -9.37
CA ILE A 135 8.08 -1.06 -9.34
C ILE A 135 9.26 -0.77 -10.30
N GLU A 136 10.26 -1.63 -10.35
CA GLU A 136 11.40 -1.48 -11.26
C GLU A 136 10.94 -1.54 -12.71
N GLU A 137 10.11 -2.52 -13.09
CA GLU A 137 9.55 -2.60 -14.44
C GLU A 137 8.71 -1.36 -14.80
N ILE A 138 7.85 -0.89 -13.89
CA ILE A 138 7.05 0.32 -14.09
C ILE A 138 7.94 1.54 -14.32
N MET A 139 9.03 1.68 -13.55
CA MET A 139 9.95 2.81 -13.69
C MET A 139 10.78 2.74 -14.96
N ASP A 140 11.20 1.53 -15.37
CA ASP A 140 11.94 1.32 -16.62
C ASP A 140 11.08 1.59 -17.85
N LEU A 141 9.79 1.28 -17.78
CA LEU A 141 8.82 1.63 -18.85
C LEU A 141 8.55 3.14 -18.93
N HIS A 142 8.72 3.87 -17.83
CA HIS A 142 8.34 5.27 -17.71
C HIS A 142 9.45 6.17 -17.13
N PRO A 143 10.65 6.21 -17.75
CA PRO A 143 11.75 7.02 -17.25
C PRO A 143 11.39 8.52 -17.28
N HIS A 144 11.80 9.24 -16.24
CA HIS A 144 11.57 10.68 -16.09
C HIS A 144 10.07 11.08 -16.00
N LYS A 145 9.23 10.16 -15.52
CA LYS A 145 7.78 10.35 -15.37
C LYS A 145 7.36 10.29 -13.90
N VAL A 146 6.16 10.79 -13.66
CA VAL A 146 5.48 10.68 -12.37
C VAL A 146 4.44 9.57 -12.47
N THR A 147 4.65 8.49 -11.70
CA THR A 147 3.74 7.35 -11.68
C THR A 147 3.07 7.23 -10.32
N VAL A 148 1.74 7.12 -10.34
CA VAL A 148 0.92 6.82 -9.15
C VAL A 148 0.65 5.33 -9.10
N VAL A 149 0.83 4.74 -7.92
CA VAL A 149 0.58 3.31 -7.66
C VAL A 149 -0.32 3.16 -6.44
N VAL A 150 -1.55 2.71 -6.64
CA VAL A 150 -2.48 2.39 -5.55
C VAL A 150 -2.28 0.95 -5.11
N THR A 151 -1.96 0.77 -3.82
CA THR A 151 -1.56 -0.52 -3.26
C THR A 151 -1.98 -0.66 -1.79
N HIS A 152 -1.23 -1.37 -0.97
CA HIS A 152 -1.58 -1.83 0.37
C HIS A 152 -0.53 -1.44 1.41
N GLY A 153 -0.92 -1.54 2.69
CA GLY A 153 -0.04 -1.18 3.80
C GLY A 153 1.23 -2.03 3.89
N GLY A 154 1.14 -3.32 3.63
CA GLY A 154 2.29 -4.23 3.63
C GLY A 154 3.28 -3.90 2.52
N VAL A 155 2.79 -3.66 1.29
CA VAL A 155 3.63 -3.27 0.14
C VAL A 155 4.35 -1.95 0.41
N VAL A 156 3.61 -0.91 0.84
CA VAL A 156 4.22 0.38 1.20
C VAL A 156 5.30 0.19 2.28
N ARG A 157 5.02 -0.61 3.31
CA ARG A 157 5.95 -0.85 4.42
C ARG A 157 7.26 -1.48 3.96
N VAL A 158 7.20 -2.53 3.13
CA VAL A 158 8.43 -3.21 2.68
C VAL A 158 9.23 -2.35 1.71
N LEU A 159 8.58 -1.61 0.81
CA LEU A 159 9.24 -0.67 -0.10
C LEU A 159 9.90 0.49 0.67
N MET A 160 9.22 1.06 1.67
CA MET A 160 9.80 2.11 2.51
C MET A 160 11.00 1.60 3.32
N LYS A 161 10.94 0.39 3.88
CA LYS A 161 12.10 -0.22 4.55
C LYS A 161 13.27 -0.39 3.59
N TYR A 162 13.01 -0.91 2.40
CA TYR A 162 14.04 -1.07 1.36
C TYR A 162 14.71 0.25 0.98
N VAL A 163 13.91 1.27 0.67
CA VAL A 163 14.40 2.60 0.27
C VAL A 163 15.24 3.27 1.37
N LEU A 164 14.86 3.08 2.63
CA LEU A 164 15.54 3.64 3.80
C LEU A 164 16.70 2.78 4.31
N GLY A 165 16.97 1.63 3.69
CA GLY A 165 18.02 0.71 4.14
C GLY A 165 17.71 0.07 5.51
N ILE A 166 16.44 -0.03 5.89
CA ILE A 166 16.01 -0.61 7.16
C ILE A 166 15.80 -2.12 6.95
N PRO A 167 16.44 -2.99 7.75
CA PRO A 167 16.22 -4.43 7.66
C PRO A 167 14.74 -4.79 7.79
N LEU A 168 14.27 -5.76 7.01
CA LEU A 168 12.85 -6.20 7.05
C LEU A 168 12.43 -6.66 8.46
N ASP A 169 13.34 -7.29 9.19
CA ASP A 169 13.13 -7.79 10.56
C ASP A 169 13.18 -6.69 11.63
N SER A 170 13.57 -5.48 11.25
CA SER A 170 13.57 -4.35 12.19
C SER A 170 12.18 -4.12 12.76
N PRO A 171 12.04 -3.85 14.06
CA PRO A 171 10.76 -3.50 14.67
C PRO A 171 10.24 -2.11 14.27
N THR A 172 11.02 -1.35 13.48
CA THR A 172 10.63 -0.02 13.00
C THR A 172 9.29 -0.05 12.29
N GLN A 173 8.38 0.77 12.74
CA GLN A 173 7.03 0.91 12.18
C GLN A 173 6.86 2.27 11.53
N PHE A 174 6.04 2.32 10.49
CA PHE A 174 5.56 3.54 9.87
C PHE A 174 4.06 3.62 10.03
N LEU A 175 3.54 4.81 10.28
CA LEU A 175 2.11 5.05 10.17
C LEU A 175 1.73 5.07 8.69
N ILE A 176 0.91 4.11 8.28
CA ILE A 176 0.44 3.98 6.90
C ILE A 176 -1.09 4.07 6.96
N SER A 177 -1.61 5.29 6.95
CA SER A 177 -3.05 5.56 6.98
C SER A 177 -3.72 5.10 5.68
N ASN A 178 -5.02 4.80 5.72
CA ASN A 178 -5.81 4.62 4.49
C ASN A 178 -5.74 5.91 3.66
N THR A 179 -5.62 5.76 2.36
CA THR A 179 -5.35 6.84 1.39
C THR A 179 -4.07 7.65 1.66
N GLY A 180 -3.20 7.19 2.58
CA GLY A 180 -1.90 7.82 2.86
C GLY A 180 -0.98 7.80 1.65
N ILE A 181 -0.27 8.92 1.43
CA ILE A 181 0.55 9.20 0.27
C ILE A 181 2.02 9.12 0.65
N PHE A 182 2.81 8.40 -0.15
CA PHE A 182 4.26 8.27 -0.01
C PHE A 182 4.89 8.64 -1.34
N ARG A 183 5.75 9.66 -1.36
CA ARG A 183 6.42 10.13 -2.58
C ARG A 183 7.89 9.78 -2.53
N LEU A 184 8.34 9.02 -3.51
CA LEU A 184 9.72 8.62 -3.73
C LEU A 184 10.25 9.26 -5.02
N VAL A 185 11.48 9.71 -5.01
CA VAL A 185 12.15 10.31 -6.17
C VAL A 185 13.42 9.52 -6.45
N TRP A 186 13.59 9.08 -7.69
CA TRP A 186 14.79 8.39 -8.15
C TRP A 186 15.77 9.36 -8.81
N ARG A 187 16.99 9.45 -8.23
CA ARG A 187 18.15 10.20 -8.76
C ARG A 187 19.40 9.42 -8.46
N GLU A 188 19.74 8.40 -9.25
CA GLU A 188 20.85 7.47 -8.94
C GLU A 188 20.65 6.68 -7.63
N LYS A 189 19.85 7.20 -6.72
CA LYS A 189 19.39 6.59 -5.47
C LYS A 189 17.97 7.09 -5.14
N TRP A 190 17.30 6.36 -4.28
CA TRP A 190 16.00 6.75 -3.77
C TRP A 190 16.09 7.92 -2.80
N ILE A 191 15.17 8.86 -2.92
CA ILE A 191 14.93 9.97 -1.99
C ILE A 191 13.48 9.88 -1.54
N VAL A 192 13.25 9.89 -0.23
CA VAL A 192 11.90 9.98 0.34
C VAL A 192 11.52 11.46 0.42
N ALA A 193 10.56 11.89 -0.40
CA ALA A 193 10.08 13.27 -0.46
C ALA A 193 8.83 13.49 0.40
N GLU A 194 8.02 12.46 0.62
CA GLU A 194 6.82 12.51 1.47
C GLU A 194 6.58 11.14 2.11
N MET A 195 6.13 11.11 3.36
CA MET A 195 5.89 9.88 4.11
C MET A 195 4.53 9.91 4.83
N GLY A 196 3.51 9.31 4.21
CA GLY A 196 2.23 9.01 4.84
C GLY A 196 1.28 10.20 5.01
N GLY A 197 1.51 11.31 4.31
CA GLY A 197 0.61 12.47 4.33
C GLY A 197 -0.80 12.13 3.84
N VAL A 198 -1.79 12.84 4.37
CA VAL A 198 -3.20 12.77 3.96
C VAL A 198 -3.76 14.18 3.68
N PRO A 199 -3.11 14.98 2.82
CA PRO A 199 -3.46 16.38 2.62
C PRO A 199 -4.89 16.59 2.12
N HIS A 200 -5.45 15.61 1.42
CA HIS A 200 -6.83 15.59 0.94
C HIS A 200 -7.87 15.45 2.05
N LEU A 201 -7.48 14.96 3.24
CA LEU A 201 -8.36 14.80 4.41
C LEU A 201 -8.25 15.98 5.40
N GLU A 202 -7.20 16.77 5.34
CA GLU A 202 -6.95 17.88 6.28
C GLU A 202 -7.98 19.02 6.19
N LYS A 203 -8.70 19.14 5.06
CA LYS A 203 -9.82 20.08 4.90
C LYS A 203 -11.06 19.68 5.70
N VAL A 204 -11.10 18.46 6.22
CA VAL A 204 -12.26 17.90 6.97
C VAL A 204 -12.02 17.92 8.47
N ASN A 205 -10.77 17.93 8.90
CA ASN A 205 -10.40 17.92 10.31
C ASN A 205 -9.50 19.11 10.64
N ASN A 206 -10.06 20.13 11.30
CA ASN A 206 -9.26 21.08 12.07
C ASN A 206 -8.59 20.31 13.21
N TYR A 207 -7.34 19.87 13.00
CA TYR A 207 -6.51 19.44 14.11
C TYR A 207 -6.18 20.66 14.96
N SER A 208 -6.95 20.86 16.02
CA SER A 208 -6.46 21.61 17.18
C SER A 208 -5.39 20.75 17.86
N VAL A 209 -4.15 21.24 17.78
CA VAL A 209 -2.99 20.73 18.53
C VAL A 209 -3.21 21.00 20.02
#